data_d85b78dd9a76fc36fe1d72eceeedd519
#
_entry.id   d85b78dd9a76fc36fe1d72eceeedd519
#
_cell.length_a   1.000
_cell.length_b   1.000
_cell.length_c   1.000
_cell.angle_alpha   90.00
_cell.angle_beta   90.00
_cell.angle_gamma   90.00
#
_symmetry.space_group_name_H-M   'P 1'
#
loop_
_entity.id
_entity.type
_entity.pdbx_description
1 polymer ?
#
loop_
_entity_poly.entity_id
_entity_poly.type
_entity_poly.pdbx_seq_one_letter_code
_entity_poly.pdbx_strand_id
1 'polypeptide(L)'
;DVLAKVVQNIRKKITACGGEVHFQTKLTAIHEKDGAVNGITVFDRAENKSFTHACNTVCLAIGHSARDTFEMLLAQGISMQPKAFAVGVRMEHPQSFINQNAYGDCHYKLPAADYKVTFQTSTGKGVYSFCMCPGGYVVNASSEKERIAVNGMSYSGRNGDNANSAIIVTVTPEDFGSNILDGMHFQRRLENLAWREGNGKIPVQLYGDFKNNRISTGFGAVTPSIKGAYTFGNLNRVLPEFLTAPLKEGITGFSTRIKGFDMEEAVLSGVESRTSSPVRILRGDSLQSVTLHGLYPCGEGAGYAGGITSAAVDGLKIAEQIATN
;
A
#
# COMPACT_ATOMS: atom_id res chain seq x y z
N ASP A 1 -2.18 -13.52 -12.66
CA ASP A 1 -1.82 -14.59 -13.58
C ASP A 1 -0.39 -15.11 -13.33
N VAL A 2 0.66 -14.45 -13.84
CA VAL A 2 2.06 -14.90 -13.67
C VAL A 2 2.49 -14.87 -12.20
N LEU A 3 2.21 -13.78 -11.48
CA LEU A 3 2.55 -13.64 -10.07
C LEU A 3 1.93 -14.74 -9.20
N ALA A 4 0.69 -15.13 -9.48
CA ALA A 4 0.04 -16.23 -8.76
C ALA A 4 0.79 -17.56 -8.91
N LYS A 5 1.32 -17.85 -10.13
CA LYS A 5 2.16 -19.02 -10.38
C LYS A 5 3.48 -18.95 -9.60
N VAL A 6 4.11 -17.77 -9.55
CA VAL A 6 5.35 -17.56 -8.78
C VAL A 6 5.11 -17.87 -7.30
N VAL A 7 4.05 -17.31 -6.70
CA VAL A 7 3.70 -17.56 -5.29
C VAL A 7 3.41 -19.04 -5.03
N GLN A 8 2.66 -19.69 -5.93
CA GLN A 8 2.40 -21.14 -5.84
C GLN A 8 3.70 -21.97 -5.91
N ASN A 9 4.64 -21.60 -6.78
CA ASN A 9 5.91 -22.31 -6.93
C ASN A 9 6.80 -22.12 -5.70
N ILE A 10 6.85 -20.91 -5.12
CA ILE A 10 7.56 -20.65 -3.87
C ILE A 10 7.00 -21.55 -2.75
N ARG A 11 5.66 -21.59 -2.59
CA ARG A 11 5.01 -22.47 -1.60
C ARG A 11 5.37 -23.95 -1.82
N LYS A 12 5.26 -24.44 -3.06
CA LYS A 12 5.64 -25.81 -3.40
C LYS A 12 7.11 -26.10 -3.06
N LYS A 13 8.00 -25.13 -3.30
CA LYS A 13 9.42 -25.27 -2.94
C LYS A 13 9.62 -25.38 -1.43
N ILE A 14 8.95 -24.54 -0.64
CA ILE A 14 8.98 -24.59 0.83
C ILE A 14 8.59 -25.99 1.32
N THR A 15 7.43 -26.51 0.88
CA THR A 15 6.95 -27.83 1.30
C THR A 15 7.85 -28.96 0.81
N ALA A 16 8.40 -28.88 -0.41
CA ALA A 16 9.34 -29.86 -0.93
C ALA A 16 10.68 -29.89 -0.17
N CYS A 17 11.04 -28.81 0.50
CA CYS A 17 12.22 -28.74 1.37
C CYS A 17 11.91 -29.11 2.84
N GLY A 18 10.72 -29.65 3.14
CA GLY A 18 10.33 -30.06 4.49
C GLY A 18 9.73 -28.95 5.34
N GLY A 19 9.51 -27.76 4.78
CA GLY A 19 8.81 -26.68 5.47
C GLY A 19 7.30 -26.85 5.45
N GLU A 20 6.62 -26.20 6.37
CA GLU A 20 5.15 -26.19 6.48
C GLU A 20 4.56 -24.82 6.17
N VAL A 21 3.33 -24.81 5.69
CA VAL A 21 2.55 -23.57 5.42
C VAL A 21 1.18 -23.72 6.06
N HIS A 22 0.91 -22.94 7.09
CA HIS A 22 -0.34 -22.94 7.82
C HIS A 22 -1.20 -21.76 7.40
N PHE A 23 -2.35 -22.04 6.78
CA PHE A 23 -3.35 -21.02 6.41
C PHE A 23 -4.31 -20.78 7.57
N GLN A 24 -5.01 -19.64 7.54
CA GLN A 24 -5.96 -19.23 8.57
C GLN A 24 -5.36 -19.17 9.99
N THR A 25 -4.04 -19.10 10.08
CA THR A 25 -3.28 -19.15 11.32
C THR A 25 -2.69 -17.75 11.60
N LYS A 26 -3.10 -17.16 12.70
CA LYS A 26 -2.73 -15.80 13.11
C LYS A 26 -1.74 -15.82 14.26
N LEU A 27 -0.61 -15.12 14.15
CA LEU A 27 0.28 -14.84 15.27
C LEU A 27 -0.45 -13.96 16.30
N THR A 28 -0.49 -14.38 17.56
CA THR A 28 -1.17 -13.65 18.66
C THR A 28 -0.24 -13.28 19.80
N ALA A 29 0.91 -13.95 19.95
CA ALA A 29 1.95 -13.57 20.91
C ALA A 29 3.30 -14.10 20.49
N ILE A 30 4.36 -13.41 20.91
CA ILE A 30 5.75 -13.88 20.88
C ILE A 30 6.17 -14.06 22.34
N HIS A 31 6.69 -15.25 22.67
CA HIS A 31 7.15 -15.54 24.02
C HIS A 31 8.63 -15.19 24.16
N GLU A 32 8.95 -14.61 25.28
CA GLU A 32 10.29 -14.16 25.65
C GLU A 32 10.74 -14.91 26.89
N LYS A 33 12.03 -15.28 26.90
CA LYS A 33 12.75 -15.73 28.07
C LYS A 33 14.19 -15.21 28.01
N ASP A 34 14.60 -14.53 29.08
CA ASP A 34 15.97 -14.00 29.23
C ASP A 34 16.39 -13.07 28.06
N GLY A 35 15.47 -12.23 27.54
CA GLY A 35 15.70 -11.30 26.43
C GLY A 35 15.71 -11.94 25.04
N ALA A 36 15.38 -13.22 24.91
CA ALA A 36 15.35 -13.96 23.66
C ALA A 36 13.98 -14.60 23.37
N VAL A 37 13.66 -14.80 22.09
CA VAL A 37 12.51 -15.57 21.67
C VAL A 37 12.64 -17.01 22.18
N ASN A 38 11.55 -17.54 22.80
CA ASN A 38 11.49 -18.93 23.18
C ASN A 38 10.22 -19.65 22.69
N GLY A 39 9.38 -18.94 21.93
CA GLY A 39 8.17 -19.51 21.33
C GLY A 39 7.22 -18.46 20.79
N ILE A 40 6.15 -18.92 20.16
CA ILE A 40 5.05 -18.11 19.66
C ILE A 40 3.71 -18.76 20.04
N THR A 41 2.67 -17.94 20.19
CA THR A 41 1.29 -18.43 20.17
C THR A 41 0.63 -18.01 18.87
N VAL A 42 -0.05 -18.95 18.25
CA VAL A 42 -0.86 -18.72 17.06
C VAL A 42 -2.32 -19.11 17.32
N PHE A 43 -3.24 -18.43 16.67
CA PHE A 43 -4.66 -18.75 16.70
C PHE A 43 -5.06 -19.33 15.34
N ASP A 44 -5.49 -20.58 15.34
CA ASP A 44 -6.07 -21.24 14.17
C ASP A 44 -7.56 -20.89 14.09
N ARG A 45 -7.94 -20.21 13.00
CA ARG A 45 -9.32 -19.78 12.78
C ARG A 45 -10.24 -20.91 12.32
N ALA A 46 -9.68 -21.97 11.71
CA ALA A 46 -10.47 -23.13 11.28
C ALA A 46 -10.88 -23.97 12.47
N GLU A 47 -9.94 -24.20 13.41
CA GLU A 47 -10.18 -24.96 14.63
C GLU A 47 -10.72 -24.09 15.79
N ASN A 48 -10.69 -22.76 15.63
CA ASN A 48 -11.05 -21.78 16.68
C ASN A 48 -10.27 -22.02 17.98
N LYS A 49 -8.96 -22.30 17.87
CA LYS A 49 -8.11 -22.70 18.98
C LYS A 49 -6.73 -22.05 18.90
N SER A 50 -6.13 -21.79 20.05
CA SER A 50 -4.75 -21.31 20.16
C SER A 50 -3.78 -22.45 20.38
N PHE A 51 -2.63 -22.36 19.74
CA PHE A 51 -1.51 -23.30 19.88
C PHE A 51 -0.24 -22.53 20.21
N THR A 52 0.62 -23.13 21.03
CA THR A 52 1.95 -22.58 21.33
C THR A 52 3.00 -23.46 20.68
N HIS A 53 3.94 -22.82 19.96
CA HIS A 53 5.07 -23.49 19.35
C HIS A 53 6.37 -22.97 19.96
N ALA A 54 7.21 -23.88 20.42
CA ALA A 54 8.56 -23.53 20.88
C ALA A 54 9.45 -23.23 19.66
N CYS A 55 10.10 -22.09 19.67
CA CYS A 55 11.07 -21.68 18.66
C CYS A 55 11.99 -20.60 19.26
N ASN A 56 13.19 -20.48 18.75
CA ASN A 56 14.17 -19.48 19.15
C ASN A 56 14.40 -18.40 18.06
N THR A 57 13.76 -18.54 16.91
CA THR A 57 13.93 -17.66 15.76
C THR A 57 12.58 -17.37 15.11
N VAL A 58 12.25 -16.09 14.93
CA VAL A 58 11.01 -15.62 14.30
C VAL A 58 11.34 -14.56 13.25
N CYS A 59 11.06 -14.84 11.98
CA CYS A 59 11.07 -13.84 10.92
C CYS A 59 9.68 -13.21 10.79
N LEU A 60 9.56 -11.92 11.11
CA LEU A 60 8.28 -11.21 11.16
C LEU A 60 8.02 -10.45 9.85
N ALA A 61 7.47 -11.15 8.85
CA ALA A 61 7.20 -10.64 7.50
C ALA A 61 5.70 -10.37 7.25
N ILE A 62 5.08 -9.58 8.11
CA ILE A 62 3.62 -9.42 8.25
C ILE A 62 2.95 -8.51 7.22
N GLY A 63 3.71 -7.74 6.43
CA GLY A 63 3.17 -6.69 5.56
C GLY A 63 2.59 -5.51 6.33
N HIS A 64 2.27 -4.42 5.62
CA HIS A 64 1.82 -3.16 6.25
C HIS A 64 0.36 -3.17 6.71
N SER A 65 -0.43 -4.17 6.35
CA SER A 65 -1.85 -4.25 6.69
C SER A 65 -2.15 -5.05 7.95
N ALA A 66 -1.15 -5.66 8.59
CA ALA A 66 -1.30 -6.45 9.81
C ALA A 66 -1.36 -5.54 11.06
N ARG A 67 -2.37 -4.68 11.12
CA ARG A 67 -2.51 -3.61 12.12
C ARG A 67 -2.72 -4.14 13.53
N ASP A 68 -3.45 -5.23 13.65
CA ASP A 68 -3.64 -5.96 14.90
C ASP A 68 -2.33 -6.57 15.44
N THR A 69 -1.42 -6.96 14.54
CA THR A 69 -0.07 -7.41 14.94
C THR A 69 0.77 -6.24 15.43
N PHE A 70 0.67 -5.04 14.83
CA PHE A 70 1.36 -3.86 15.37
C PHE A 70 0.88 -3.51 16.78
N GLU A 71 -0.44 -3.58 17.04
CA GLU A 71 -1.02 -3.37 18.37
C GLU A 71 -0.50 -4.42 19.37
N MET A 72 -0.44 -5.69 18.97
CA MET A 72 0.09 -6.78 19.79
C MET A 72 1.58 -6.58 20.11
N LEU A 73 2.41 -6.25 19.11
CA LEU A 73 3.84 -6.01 19.29
C LEU A 73 4.12 -4.84 20.23
N LEU A 74 3.35 -3.74 20.08
CA LEU A 74 3.46 -2.58 20.97
C LEU A 74 3.09 -2.95 22.41
N ALA A 75 2.00 -3.71 22.60
CA ALA A 75 1.56 -4.17 23.93
C ALA A 75 2.60 -5.10 24.59
N GLN A 76 3.38 -5.83 23.78
CA GLN A 76 4.48 -6.67 24.27
C GLN A 76 5.82 -5.91 24.45
N GLY A 77 5.83 -4.58 24.27
CA GLY A 77 7.02 -3.77 24.49
C GLY A 77 8.08 -3.86 23.39
N ILE A 78 7.75 -4.43 22.21
CA ILE A 78 8.67 -4.45 21.07
C ILE A 78 8.91 -3.02 20.59
N SER A 79 10.18 -2.63 20.48
CA SER A 79 10.57 -1.28 20.09
C SER A 79 10.16 -0.95 18.67
N MET A 80 9.33 0.06 18.54
CA MET A 80 8.85 0.60 17.28
C MET A 80 8.89 2.13 17.28
N GLN A 81 8.87 2.72 16.09
CA GLN A 81 8.76 4.17 15.93
C GLN A 81 7.76 4.53 14.84
N PRO A 82 7.14 5.73 14.90
CA PRO A 82 6.32 6.22 13.81
C PRO A 82 7.20 6.46 12.58
N LYS A 83 6.63 6.22 11.41
CA LYS A 83 7.35 6.34 10.14
C LYS A 83 6.53 7.15 9.16
N ALA A 84 7.17 8.09 8.46
CA ALA A 84 6.56 8.79 7.34
C ALA A 84 6.12 7.81 6.25
N PHE A 85 4.97 8.10 5.64
CA PHE A 85 4.41 7.36 4.52
C PHE A 85 3.73 8.34 3.56
N ALA A 86 2.98 7.86 2.58
CA ALA A 86 2.27 8.75 1.67
C ALA A 86 0.82 8.32 1.51
N VAL A 87 -0.05 9.28 1.27
CA VAL A 87 -1.48 9.07 1.06
C VAL A 87 -2.00 9.96 -0.07
N GLY A 88 -3.08 9.53 -0.72
CA GLY A 88 -3.72 10.30 -1.77
C GLY A 88 -4.84 9.54 -2.44
N VAL A 89 -4.87 9.61 -3.74
CA VAL A 89 -5.89 9.02 -4.60
C VAL A 89 -5.27 8.15 -5.68
N ARG A 90 -6.03 7.23 -6.23
CA ARG A 90 -5.67 6.53 -7.47
C ARG A 90 -6.29 7.29 -8.64
N MET A 91 -5.49 7.63 -9.65
CA MET A 91 -5.91 8.40 -10.81
C MET A 91 -5.82 7.56 -12.08
N GLU A 92 -6.88 7.57 -12.86
CA GLU A 92 -6.98 6.84 -14.14
C GLU A 92 -6.98 7.80 -15.32
N HIS A 93 -6.23 7.41 -16.35
CA HIS A 93 -6.23 8.02 -17.69
C HIS A 93 -6.39 6.92 -18.74
N PRO A 94 -6.90 7.23 -19.96
CA PRO A 94 -6.81 6.28 -21.06
C PRO A 94 -5.36 5.84 -21.30
N GLN A 95 -5.11 4.54 -21.46
CA GLN A 95 -3.76 4.06 -21.77
C GLN A 95 -3.24 4.64 -23.08
N SER A 96 -4.14 4.83 -24.07
CA SER A 96 -3.81 5.47 -25.36
C SER A 96 -3.27 6.88 -25.17
N PHE A 97 -3.83 7.68 -24.27
CA PHE A 97 -3.33 9.00 -23.94
C PHE A 97 -1.91 8.97 -23.37
N ILE A 98 -1.62 8.02 -22.46
CA ILE A 98 -0.27 7.85 -21.91
C ILE A 98 0.70 7.37 -23.00
N ASN A 99 0.30 6.40 -23.83
CA ASN A 99 1.10 5.93 -24.94
C ASN A 99 1.43 7.05 -25.93
N GLN A 100 0.46 7.88 -26.29
CA GLN A 100 0.65 9.00 -27.21
C GLN A 100 1.63 10.03 -26.65
N ASN A 101 1.54 10.36 -25.36
CA ASN A 101 2.48 11.26 -24.70
C ASN A 101 3.90 10.71 -24.62
N ALA A 102 4.04 9.39 -24.43
CA ALA A 102 5.35 8.74 -24.29
C ALA A 102 6.03 8.48 -25.65
N TYR A 103 5.27 8.08 -26.66
CA TYR A 103 5.80 7.52 -27.91
C TYR A 103 5.42 8.30 -29.17
N GLY A 104 4.55 9.31 -29.05
CA GLY A 104 4.06 10.06 -30.22
C GLY A 104 3.38 9.14 -31.24
N ASP A 105 3.64 9.34 -32.53
CA ASP A 105 2.99 8.60 -33.61
C ASP A 105 3.36 7.11 -33.69
N CYS A 106 4.39 6.69 -32.94
CA CYS A 106 4.80 5.28 -32.89
C CYS A 106 4.10 4.47 -31.80
N HIS A 107 3.20 5.06 -31.04
CA HIS A 107 2.58 4.48 -29.84
C HIS A 107 1.91 3.10 -30.06
N TYR A 108 1.39 2.83 -31.25
CA TYR A 108 0.74 1.56 -31.60
C TYR A 108 1.72 0.39 -31.82
N LYS A 109 3.02 0.65 -31.91
CA LYS A 109 4.06 -0.36 -32.14
C LYS A 109 4.78 -0.78 -30.87
N LEU A 110 4.53 -0.09 -29.76
CA LEU A 110 5.27 -0.26 -28.53
C LEU A 110 4.37 -0.78 -27.41
N PRO A 111 4.94 -1.42 -26.38
CA PRO A 111 4.15 -1.87 -25.22
C PRO A 111 3.45 -0.72 -24.52
N ALA A 112 2.44 -1.03 -23.70
CA ALA A 112 1.78 -0.04 -22.86
C ALA A 112 2.81 0.77 -22.07
N ALA A 113 2.81 2.10 -22.27
CA ALA A 113 3.72 3.03 -21.63
C ALA A 113 3.44 3.12 -20.12
N ASP A 114 4.50 3.30 -19.35
CA ASP A 114 4.45 3.68 -17.96
C ASP A 114 4.99 5.09 -17.75
N TYR A 115 4.82 5.63 -16.54
CA TYR A 115 5.36 6.93 -16.18
C TYR A 115 5.72 6.99 -14.69
N LYS A 116 6.64 7.90 -14.39
CA LYS A 116 6.96 8.34 -13.03
C LYS A 116 7.08 9.86 -13.04
N VAL A 117 6.21 10.53 -12.29
CA VAL A 117 6.20 11.98 -12.18
C VAL A 117 6.29 12.42 -10.74
N THR A 118 6.96 13.54 -10.51
CA THR A 118 7.11 14.17 -9.21
C THR A 118 6.95 15.68 -9.38
N PHE A 119 6.40 16.33 -8.36
CA PHE A 119 6.23 17.76 -8.30
C PHE A 119 6.45 18.26 -6.88
N GLN A 120 7.16 19.38 -6.74
CA GLN A 120 7.33 20.08 -5.47
C GLN A 120 6.33 21.22 -5.42
N THR A 121 5.43 21.21 -4.45
CA THR A 121 4.41 22.25 -4.31
C THR A 121 4.98 23.55 -3.77
N SER A 122 4.22 24.63 -3.92
CA SER A 122 4.53 25.95 -3.36
C SER A 122 4.70 25.93 -1.83
N THR A 123 4.04 24.99 -1.15
CA THR A 123 4.14 24.78 0.31
C THR A 123 5.30 23.86 0.73
N GLY A 124 6.12 23.40 -0.22
CA GLY A 124 7.24 22.50 0.05
C GLY A 124 6.86 21.01 0.21
N LYS A 125 5.59 20.63 0.01
CA LYS A 125 5.20 19.22 0.00
C LYS A 125 5.49 18.58 -1.35
N GLY A 126 6.07 17.37 -1.33
CA GLY A 126 6.27 16.55 -2.53
C GLY A 126 5.01 15.79 -2.91
N VAL A 127 4.61 15.91 -4.19
CA VAL A 127 3.54 15.12 -4.80
C VAL A 127 4.17 14.22 -5.86
N TYR A 128 3.80 12.95 -5.90
CA TYR A 128 4.41 12.02 -6.85
C TYR A 128 3.48 10.88 -7.24
N SER A 129 3.72 10.32 -8.43
CA SER A 129 3.09 9.08 -8.85
C SER A 129 3.79 7.88 -8.21
N PHE A 130 3.02 6.89 -7.81
CA PHE A 130 3.54 5.66 -7.23
C PHE A 130 2.77 4.44 -7.75
N CYS A 131 3.47 3.32 -7.88
CA CYS A 131 2.87 2.04 -8.28
C CYS A 131 1.96 2.17 -9.52
N MET A 132 2.49 2.79 -10.58
CA MET A 132 1.79 2.98 -11.85
C MET A 132 1.51 1.62 -12.50
N CYS A 133 0.29 1.43 -12.97
CA CYS A 133 -0.23 0.19 -13.55
C CYS A 133 -0.67 0.44 -15.00
N PRO A 134 0.21 0.17 -15.99
CA PRO A 134 -0.15 0.30 -17.40
C PRO A 134 -1.21 -0.72 -17.79
N GLY A 135 -2.20 -0.30 -18.57
CA GLY A 135 -3.30 -1.17 -19.01
C GLY A 135 -3.92 -1.92 -17.84
N GLY A 136 -4.15 -1.21 -16.73
CA GLY A 136 -4.46 -1.81 -15.44
C GLY A 136 -5.85 -1.44 -14.91
N TYR A 137 -6.07 -1.87 -13.69
CA TYR A 137 -7.34 -1.73 -12.99
C TYR A 137 -7.11 -1.15 -11.60
N VAL A 138 -8.03 -0.32 -11.14
CA VAL A 138 -8.16 0.02 -9.72
C VAL A 138 -8.86 -1.12 -9.00
N VAL A 139 -8.36 -1.49 -7.82
CA VAL A 139 -8.91 -2.60 -7.04
C VAL A 139 -9.23 -2.15 -5.63
N ASN A 140 -10.27 -2.76 -5.03
CA ASN A 140 -10.52 -2.64 -3.62
C ASN A 140 -9.45 -3.43 -2.84
N ALA A 141 -8.66 -2.74 -2.03
CA ALA A 141 -7.59 -3.30 -1.20
C ALA A 141 -7.92 -3.25 0.30
N SER A 142 -9.18 -3.10 0.65
CA SER A 142 -9.65 -3.03 2.04
C SER A 142 -9.39 -4.35 2.77
N SER A 143 -8.94 -4.27 4.02
CA SER A 143 -8.67 -5.43 4.88
C SER A 143 -9.39 -5.36 6.24
N GLU A 144 -10.06 -4.26 6.52
CA GLU A 144 -10.84 -4.05 7.76
C GLU A 144 -12.28 -3.68 7.43
N LYS A 145 -13.22 -4.04 8.33
CA LYS A 145 -14.64 -3.68 8.19
C LYS A 145 -14.81 -2.15 8.20
N GLU A 146 -15.77 -1.65 7.44
CA GLU A 146 -16.10 -0.23 7.35
C GLU A 146 -14.91 0.66 6.98
N ARG A 147 -14.05 0.15 6.12
CA ARG A 147 -12.85 0.81 5.60
C ARG A 147 -12.79 0.62 4.09
N ILE A 148 -12.46 1.66 3.35
CA ILE A 148 -12.17 1.58 1.92
C ILE A 148 -10.74 2.04 1.68
N ALA A 149 -9.93 1.16 1.14
CA ALA A 149 -8.64 1.48 0.57
C ALA A 149 -8.59 0.97 -0.87
N VAL A 150 -7.95 1.72 -1.75
CA VAL A 150 -7.75 1.34 -3.15
C VAL A 150 -6.28 1.05 -3.42
N ASN A 151 -6.04 0.23 -4.43
CA ASN A 151 -4.72 0.02 -5.02
C ASN A 151 -4.89 -0.22 -6.52
N GLY A 152 -3.81 -0.39 -7.28
CA GLY A 152 -3.83 -0.72 -8.68
C GLY A 152 -3.18 -2.06 -8.98
N MET A 153 -3.60 -2.65 -10.09
CA MET A 153 -2.98 -3.85 -10.63
C MET A 153 -3.01 -3.84 -12.15
N SER A 154 -2.03 -4.49 -12.78
CA SER A 154 -2.07 -4.85 -14.20
C SER A 154 -1.94 -6.36 -14.32
N TYR A 155 -2.62 -6.94 -15.31
CA TYR A 155 -2.26 -8.27 -15.76
C TYR A 155 -0.95 -8.23 -16.56
N SER A 156 -0.31 -9.35 -16.73
CA SER A 156 0.98 -9.43 -17.48
C SER A 156 0.88 -8.90 -18.91
N GLY A 157 -0.30 -8.98 -19.54
CA GLY A 157 -0.54 -8.44 -20.88
C GLY A 157 -0.62 -6.91 -20.96
N ARG A 158 -0.86 -6.23 -19.85
CA ARG A 158 -1.01 -4.75 -19.77
C ARG A 158 -1.94 -4.16 -20.82
N ASN A 159 -3.02 -4.84 -21.13
CA ASN A 159 -3.92 -4.58 -22.27
C ASN A 159 -5.29 -4.02 -21.85
N GLY A 160 -5.43 -3.50 -20.65
CA GLY A 160 -6.62 -2.77 -20.22
C GLY A 160 -6.68 -1.37 -20.86
N ASP A 161 -7.87 -0.79 -20.88
CA ASP A 161 -8.14 0.50 -21.52
C ASP A 161 -7.49 1.68 -20.79
N ASN A 162 -7.33 1.59 -19.48
CA ASN A 162 -6.78 2.65 -18.65
C ASN A 162 -5.39 2.32 -18.08
N ALA A 163 -4.57 3.36 -18.00
CA ALA A 163 -3.43 3.45 -17.11
C ALA A 163 -3.89 4.01 -15.77
N ASN A 164 -3.40 3.53 -14.66
CA ASN A 164 -3.65 4.16 -13.36
C ASN A 164 -2.40 4.24 -12.49
N SER A 165 -2.33 5.25 -11.63
CA SER A 165 -1.30 5.34 -10.59
C SER A 165 -1.85 5.97 -9.33
N ALA A 166 -1.25 5.64 -8.19
CA ALA A 166 -1.41 6.46 -7.00
C ALA A 166 -0.79 7.83 -7.23
N ILE A 167 -1.52 8.89 -6.90
CA ILE A 167 -1.02 10.26 -6.80
C ILE A 167 -1.06 10.62 -5.32
N ILE A 168 0.09 10.77 -4.72
CA ILE A 168 0.26 10.75 -3.28
C ILE A 168 1.14 11.89 -2.77
N VAL A 169 0.87 12.27 -1.53
CA VAL A 169 1.58 13.30 -0.76
C VAL A 169 2.22 12.62 0.44
N THR A 170 3.48 12.92 0.72
CA THR A 170 4.15 12.45 1.93
C THR A 170 3.52 13.08 3.17
N VAL A 171 3.25 12.24 4.17
CA VAL A 171 2.82 12.62 5.52
C VAL A 171 3.84 12.14 6.54
N THR A 172 4.04 12.97 7.57
CA THR A 172 5.03 12.75 8.63
C THR A 172 4.33 12.73 10.00
N PRO A 173 5.02 12.34 11.07
CA PRO A 173 4.48 12.45 12.42
C PRO A 173 3.94 13.85 12.79
N GLU A 174 4.45 14.90 12.17
CA GLU A 174 3.92 16.27 12.32
C GLU A 174 2.50 16.43 11.77
N ASP A 175 2.14 15.64 10.73
CA ASP A 175 0.82 15.67 10.12
C ASP A 175 -0.21 14.76 10.84
N PHE A 176 0.22 13.64 11.42
CA PHE A 176 -0.70 12.61 11.94
C PHE A 176 -0.55 12.31 13.44
N GLY A 177 0.50 12.78 14.10
CA GLY A 177 0.79 12.56 15.50
C GLY A 177 2.08 11.78 15.75
N SER A 178 2.67 11.96 16.94
CA SER A 178 3.99 11.44 17.30
C SER A 178 3.96 10.08 18.03
N ASN A 179 2.77 9.58 18.43
CA ASN A 179 2.68 8.26 19.02
C ASN A 179 2.94 7.17 17.97
N ILE A 180 3.44 6.04 18.39
CA ILE A 180 3.92 4.95 17.50
C ILE A 180 2.84 4.52 16.49
N LEU A 181 1.59 4.42 16.89
CA LEU A 181 0.48 3.96 16.05
C LEU A 181 -0.37 5.09 15.43
N ASP A 182 -0.05 6.35 15.67
CA ASP A 182 -0.85 7.48 15.16
C ASP A 182 -0.97 7.48 13.63
N GLY A 183 0.10 7.10 12.91
CA GLY A 183 0.06 6.95 11.47
C GLY A 183 -0.92 5.85 11.01
N MET A 184 -0.98 4.73 11.73
CA MET A 184 -1.96 3.67 11.50
C MET A 184 -3.39 4.15 11.76
N HIS A 185 -3.61 4.90 12.84
CA HIS A 185 -4.92 5.48 13.15
C HIS A 185 -5.33 6.54 12.12
N PHE A 186 -4.37 7.31 11.62
CA PHE A 186 -4.60 8.26 10.52
C PHE A 186 -5.08 7.54 9.26
N GLN A 187 -4.42 6.46 8.84
CA GLN A 187 -4.88 5.64 7.71
C GLN A 187 -6.29 5.12 7.93
N ARG A 188 -6.58 4.53 9.11
CA ARG A 188 -7.91 4.01 9.47
C ARG A 188 -8.99 5.10 9.39
N ARG A 189 -8.69 6.31 9.81
CA ARG A 189 -9.62 7.45 9.74
C ARG A 189 -9.95 7.80 8.30
N LEU A 190 -8.96 7.92 7.43
CA LEU A 190 -9.18 8.22 6.01
C LEU A 190 -9.97 7.09 5.31
N GLU A 191 -9.64 5.85 5.58
CA GLU A 191 -10.34 4.68 5.04
C GLU A 191 -11.81 4.60 5.50
N ASN A 192 -12.11 5.01 6.75
CA ASN A 192 -13.48 5.10 7.25
C ASN A 192 -14.25 6.26 6.60
N LEU A 193 -13.61 7.41 6.42
CA LEU A 193 -14.22 8.52 5.69
C LEU A 193 -14.53 8.13 4.24
N ALA A 194 -13.64 7.41 3.56
CA ALA A 194 -13.89 6.88 2.23
C ALA A 194 -15.05 5.89 2.21
N TRP A 195 -15.13 5.00 3.19
CA TRP A 195 -16.26 4.06 3.33
C TRP A 195 -17.60 4.78 3.50
N ARG A 196 -17.64 5.82 4.33
CA ARG A 196 -18.85 6.63 4.56
C ARG A 196 -19.23 7.41 3.31
N GLU A 197 -18.30 8.12 2.68
CA GLU A 197 -18.55 8.91 1.48
C GLU A 197 -19.00 8.02 0.31
N GLY A 198 -18.43 6.81 0.20
CA GLY A 198 -18.81 5.83 -0.81
C GLY A 198 -20.01 4.95 -0.44
N ASN A 199 -20.62 5.13 0.74
CA ASN A 199 -21.67 4.25 1.24
C ASN A 199 -21.31 2.75 1.12
N GLY A 200 -20.12 2.41 1.58
CA GLY A 200 -19.55 1.05 1.52
C GLY A 200 -18.94 0.65 0.17
N LYS A 201 -18.94 1.54 -0.82
CA LYS A 201 -18.34 1.36 -2.14
C LYS A 201 -17.12 2.28 -2.30
N ILE A 202 -16.31 2.05 -3.32
CA ILE A 202 -15.18 2.94 -3.64
C ILE A 202 -15.73 4.32 -4.08
N PRO A 203 -15.44 5.42 -3.36
CA PRO A 203 -15.81 6.75 -3.83
C PRO A 203 -14.95 7.14 -5.03
N VAL A 204 -15.61 7.59 -6.10
CA VAL A 204 -14.98 8.07 -7.33
C VAL A 204 -15.41 9.50 -7.63
N GLN A 205 -14.53 10.25 -8.28
CA GLN A 205 -14.75 11.64 -8.63
C GLN A 205 -13.95 12.00 -9.88
N LEU A 206 -14.48 12.80 -10.79
CA LEU A 206 -13.69 13.38 -11.87
C LEU A 206 -12.72 14.43 -11.31
N TYR A 207 -11.53 14.53 -11.90
CA TYR A 207 -10.52 15.48 -11.43
C TYR A 207 -11.01 16.94 -11.47
N GLY A 208 -11.73 17.34 -12.53
CA GLY A 208 -12.32 18.67 -12.62
C GLY A 208 -13.29 18.98 -11.47
N ASP A 209 -14.10 18.00 -11.07
CA ASP A 209 -15.02 18.14 -9.93
C ASP A 209 -14.29 18.11 -8.58
N PHE A 210 -13.26 17.30 -8.45
CA PHE A 210 -12.39 17.29 -7.27
C PHE A 210 -11.72 18.67 -7.08
N LYS A 211 -11.19 19.24 -8.15
CA LYS A 211 -10.57 20.58 -8.15
C LYS A 211 -11.55 21.64 -7.66
N ASN A 212 -12.81 21.54 -8.10
CA ASN A 212 -13.88 22.49 -7.80
C ASN A 212 -14.74 22.10 -6.58
N ASN A 213 -14.34 21.07 -5.82
CA ASN A 213 -15.05 20.58 -4.62
C ASN A 213 -16.53 20.23 -4.88
N ARG A 214 -16.84 19.58 -6.01
CA ARG A 214 -18.19 19.16 -6.42
C ARG A 214 -18.26 17.63 -6.54
N ILE A 215 -19.42 17.04 -6.29
CA ILE A 215 -19.68 15.64 -6.59
C ILE A 215 -19.91 15.49 -8.09
N SER A 216 -19.26 14.50 -8.71
CA SER A 216 -19.49 14.15 -10.11
C SER A 216 -20.85 13.48 -10.30
N THR A 217 -21.50 13.73 -11.43
CA THR A 217 -22.82 13.20 -11.76
C THR A 217 -22.79 12.21 -12.93
N GLY A 218 -21.66 12.05 -13.60
CA GLY A 218 -21.47 11.16 -14.73
C GLY A 218 -19.98 11.10 -15.12
N PHE A 219 -19.62 10.10 -15.92
CA PHE A 219 -18.30 10.02 -16.54
C PHE A 219 -18.33 10.72 -17.91
N GLY A 220 -17.18 11.26 -18.30
CA GLY A 220 -16.94 11.80 -19.63
C GLY A 220 -16.27 10.77 -20.56
N ALA A 221 -15.21 11.20 -21.24
CA ALA A 221 -14.46 10.33 -22.16
C ALA A 221 -13.70 9.21 -21.43
N VAL A 222 -13.42 9.34 -20.13
CA VAL A 222 -12.75 8.31 -19.34
C VAL A 222 -13.75 7.48 -18.56
N THR A 223 -13.92 6.23 -18.99
CA THR A 223 -14.70 5.23 -18.24
C THR A 223 -13.76 4.53 -17.24
N PRO A 224 -14.12 4.42 -15.96
CA PRO A 224 -13.25 3.81 -14.97
C PRO A 224 -13.02 2.32 -15.20
N SER A 225 -11.80 1.86 -14.97
CA SER A 225 -11.42 0.45 -14.96
C SER A 225 -11.27 -0.05 -13.53
N ILE A 226 -12.40 -0.17 -12.81
CA ILE A 226 -12.43 -0.51 -11.39
C ILE A 226 -12.95 -1.93 -11.18
N LYS A 227 -12.22 -2.75 -10.43
CA LYS A 227 -12.68 -4.06 -9.95
C LYS A 227 -13.27 -3.91 -8.54
N GLY A 228 -14.58 -3.93 -8.47
CA GLY A 228 -15.37 -3.72 -7.25
C GLY A 228 -16.48 -2.71 -7.47
N ALA A 229 -17.38 -2.61 -6.49
CA ALA A 229 -18.45 -1.62 -6.53
C ALA A 229 -17.90 -0.21 -6.24
N TYR A 230 -18.32 0.77 -7.01
CA TYR A 230 -17.97 2.17 -6.83
C TYR A 230 -19.21 3.07 -6.88
N THR A 231 -19.07 4.30 -6.43
CA THR A 231 -20.12 5.33 -6.50
C THR A 231 -19.49 6.71 -6.55
N PHE A 232 -20.19 7.69 -7.10
CA PHE A 232 -19.74 9.07 -7.03
C PHE A 232 -19.73 9.56 -5.58
N GLY A 233 -18.64 10.24 -5.20
CA GLY A 233 -18.44 10.84 -3.90
C GLY A 233 -17.49 12.03 -3.99
N ASN A 234 -17.37 12.80 -2.93
CA ASN A 234 -16.47 13.95 -2.87
C ASN A 234 -15.22 13.62 -2.07
N LEU A 235 -14.11 13.39 -2.75
CA LEU A 235 -12.83 13.05 -2.14
C LEU A 235 -12.24 14.18 -1.28
N ASN A 236 -12.70 15.43 -1.44
CA ASN A 236 -12.34 16.51 -0.52
C ASN A 236 -12.98 16.35 0.88
N ARG A 237 -14.00 15.49 1.05
CA ARG A 237 -14.55 15.11 2.35
C ARG A 237 -13.82 13.94 2.98
N VAL A 238 -13.07 13.19 2.20
CA VAL A 238 -12.27 12.04 2.63
C VAL A 238 -10.88 12.48 3.07
N LEU A 239 -10.24 13.34 2.29
CA LEU A 239 -8.90 13.83 2.50
C LEU A 239 -8.92 15.23 3.12
N PRO A 240 -8.13 15.48 4.19
CA PRO A 240 -8.00 16.82 4.76
C PRO A 240 -7.34 17.79 3.78
N GLU A 241 -7.54 19.09 4.00
CA GLU A 241 -7.10 20.15 3.10
C GLU A 241 -5.58 20.15 2.85
N PHE A 242 -4.79 19.85 3.89
CA PHE A 242 -3.34 19.78 3.78
C PHE A 242 -2.84 18.66 2.84
N LEU A 243 -3.73 17.77 2.38
CA LEU A 243 -3.50 16.77 1.35
C LEU A 243 -4.17 17.15 0.03
N THR A 244 -5.42 17.65 0.06
CA THR A 244 -6.14 17.97 -1.19
C THR A 244 -5.54 19.15 -1.91
N ALA A 245 -5.06 20.18 -1.21
CA ALA A 245 -4.41 21.33 -1.84
C ALA A 245 -3.12 20.94 -2.58
N PRO A 246 -2.15 20.23 -1.95
CA PRO A 246 -0.98 19.72 -2.67
C PRO A 246 -1.32 18.77 -3.82
N LEU A 247 -2.32 17.89 -3.67
CA LEU A 247 -2.73 16.99 -4.75
C LEU A 247 -3.22 17.76 -5.98
N LYS A 248 -4.05 18.79 -5.79
CA LYS A 248 -4.54 19.65 -6.89
C LYS A 248 -3.40 20.38 -7.59
N GLU A 249 -2.49 20.98 -6.83
CA GLU A 249 -1.31 21.67 -7.36
C GLU A 249 -0.38 20.68 -8.10
N GLY A 250 -0.09 19.54 -7.50
CA GLY A 250 0.80 18.53 -8.06
C GLY A 250 0.25 17.90 -9.36
N ILE A 251 -1.04 17.55 -9.41
CA ILE A 251 -1.68 17.01 -10.62
C ILE A 251 -1.61 18.02 -11.75
N THR A 252 -1.90 19.30 -11.47
CA THR A 252 -1.75 20.38 -12.47
C THR A 252 -0.27 20.52 -12.89
N GLY A 253 0.66 20.47 -11.93
CA GLY A 253 2.10 20.55 -12.21
C GLY A 253 2.63 19.40 -13.07
N PHE A 254 2.05 18.21 -12.98
CA PHE A 254 2.43 17.05 -13.82
C PHE A 254 2.19 17.28 -15.30
N SER A 255 1.28 18.17 -15.69
CA SER A 255 1.03 18.53 -17.09
C SER A 255 2.23 19.20 -17.76
N THR A 256 3.22 19.65 -17.00
CA THR A 256 4.52 20.11 -17.54
C THR A 256 5.39 18.94 -18.05
N ARG A 257 5.12 17.72 -17.61
CA ARG A 257 5.84 16.49 -17.99
C ARG A 257 5.04 15.61 -18.94
N ILE A 258 3.74 15.49 -18.69
CA ILE A 258 2.79 14.72 -19.50
C ILE A 258 1.67 15.69 -19.86
N LYS A 259 1.74 16.26 -21.06
CA LYS A 259 0.82 17.31 -21.51
C LYS A 259 -0.63 16.83 -21.42
N GLY A 260 -1.47 17.56 -20.62
CA GLY A 260 -2.87 17.22 -20.39
C GLY A 260 -3.10 16.15 -19.29
N PHE A 261 -2.09 15.88 -18.43
CA PHE A 261 -2.26 14.95 -17.30
C PHE A 261 -3.38 15.38 -16.36
N ASP A 262 -3.62 16.69 -16.24
CA ASP A 262 -4.66 17.31 -15.43
C ASP A 262 -6.02 17.45 -16.15
N MET A 263 -6.29 16.58 -17.15
CA MET A 263 -7.58 16.55 -17.84
C MET A 263 -8.74 16.43 -16.85
N GLU A 264 -9.77 17.23 -17.02
CA GLU A 264 -10.90 17.30 -16.07
C GLU A 264 -11.68 15.99 -15.95
N GLU A 265 -11.65 15.16 -17.01
CA GLU A 265 -12.35 13.88 -17.08
C GLU A 265 -11.56 12.69 -16.50
N ALA A 266 -10.29 12.88 -16.08
CA ALA A 266 -9.53 11.83 -15.41
C ALA A 266 -10.27 11.39 -14.14
N VAL A 267 -10.32 10.06 -13.91
CA VAL A 267 -11.08 9.50 -12.79
C VAL A 267 -10.20 9.33 -11.57
N LEU A 268 -10.61 9.89 -10.45
CA LEU A 268 -9.99 9.70 -9.14
C LEU A 268 -10.77 8.67 -8.33
N SER A 269 -10.07 7.79 -7.63
CA SER A 269 -10.64 6.80 -6.70
C SER A 269 -9.96 6.94 -5.34
N GLY A 270 -10.70 6.86 -4.26
CA GLY A 270 -10.15 7.05 -2.91
C GLY A 270 -10.49 5.91 -1.95
N VAL A 271 -9.64 5.73 -0.96
CA VAL A 271 -8.38 6.44 -0.67
C VAL A 271 -7.18 5.51 -0.89
N GLU A 272 -6.12 5.99 -1.50
CA GLU A 272 -4.82 5.29 -1.52
C GLU A 272 -4.09 5.64 -0.22
N SER A 273 -4.21 4.79 0.81
CA SER A 273 -3.69 5.04 2.16
C SER A 273 -2.54 4.13 2.55
N ARG A 274 -2.28 3.07 1.76
CA ARG A 274 -1.39 1.97 2.13
C ARG A 274 -0.19 1.85 1.20
N THR A 275 0.48 2.97 0.95
CA THR A 275 1.68 3.00 0.10
C THR A 275 2.90 2.37 0.77
N SER A 276 2.98 2.45 2.10
CA SER A 276 4.01 1.80 2.92
C SER A 276 3.57 1.71 4.38
N SER A 277 4.34 0.99 5.21
CA SER A 277 4.06 0.88 6.65
C SER A 277 4.13 2.23 7.34
N PRO A 278 3.16 2.58 8.22
CA PRO A 278 3.19 3.79 9.03
C PRO A 278 4.08 3.67 10.27
N VAL A 279 4.64 2.49 10.50
CA VAL A 279 5.53 2.18 11.61
C VAL A 279 6.82 1.53 11.14
N ARG A 280 7.88 1.64 11.93
CA ARG A 280 9.10 0.86 11.80
C ARG A 280 9.32 0.06 13.07
N ILE A 281 9.46 -1.25 12.94
CA ILE A 281 9.87 -2.15 14.02
C ILE A 281 11.39 -2.12 14.06
N LEU A 282 11.97 -1.65 15.15
CA LEU A 282 13.41 -1.37 15.21
C LEU A 282 14.24 -2.65 15.19
N ARG A 283 15.28 -2.68 14.35
CA ARG A 283 16.29 -3.74 14.29
C ARG A 283 17.69 -3.15 14.21
N GLY A 284 18.67 -3.85 14.77
CA GLY A 284 20.09 -3.48 14.74
C GLY A 284 20.80 -3.97 13.48
N ASP A 285 22.12 -3.85 13.47
CA ASP A 285 22.99 -4.27 12.35
C ASP A 285 22.94 -5.78 12.09
N SER A 286 22.66 -6.58 13.11
CA SER A 286 22.41 -8.03 12.99
C SER A 286 21.05 -8.37 12.39
N LEU A 287 20.28 -7.38 11.96
CA LEU A 287 18.90 -7.48 11.47
C LEU A 287 17.90 -8.02 12.50
N GLN A 288 18.31 -8.27 13.73
CA GLN A 288 17.43 -8.66 14.83
C GLN A 288 16.79 -7.43 15.47
N SER A 289 15.62 -7.64 16.07
CA SER A 289 14.98 -6.62 16.91
C SER A 289 15.93 -6.11 17.98
N VAL A 290 15.94 -4.80 18.22
CA VAL A 290 16.72 -4.21 19.32
C VAL A 290 16.18 -4.56 20.69
N THR A 291 14.96 -5.09 20.77
CA THR A 291 14.27 -5.45 22.03
C THR A 291 14.41 -6.94 22.34
N LEU A 292 14.36 -7.80 21.33
CA LEU A 292 14.20 -9.24 21.52
C LEU A 292 15.12 -10.00 20.58
N HIS A 293 16.10 -10.71 21.15
CA HIS A 293 17.00 -11.56 20.38
C HIS A 293 16.24 -12.72 19.72
N GLY A 294 16.62 -13.09 18.49
CA GLY A 294 15.91 -14.12 17.72
C GLY A 294 14.67 -13.62 16.97
N LEU A 295 14.23 -12.35 17.17
CA LEU A 295 13.18 -11.73 16.38
C LEU A 295 13.75 -10.91 15.25
N TYR A 296 13.36 -11.21 13.99
CA TYR A 296 13.85 -10.56 12.78
C TYR A 296 12.70 -9.79 12.09
N PRO A 297 12.54 -8.48 12.33
CA PRO A 297 11.58 -7.65 11.60
C PRO A 297 11.95 -7.56 10.12
N CYS A 298 11.02 -7.92 9.23
CA CYS A 298 11.28 -8.13 7.81
C CYS A 298 10.32 -7.36 6.90
N GLY A 299 10.87 -6.82 5.83
CA GLY A 299 10.13 -6.34 4.68
C GLY A 299 9.32 -5.06 4.92
N GLU A 300 8.23 -4.94 4.18
CA GLU A 300 7.41 -3.72 4.16
C GLU A 300 6.69 -3.49 5.48
N GLY A 301 6.13 -4.52 6.10
CA GLY A 301 5.45 -4.39 7.39
C GLY A 301 6.35 -3.88 8.50
N ALA A 302 7.59 -4.32 8.51
CA ALA A 302 8.59 -3.85 9.46
C ALA A 302 9.16 -2.46 9.12
N GLY A 303 8.79 -1.87 7.98
CA GLY A 303 9.17 -0.51 7.59
C GLY A 303 10.52 -0.40 6.86
N TYR A 304 11.07 -1.52 6.35
CA TYR A 304 12.36 -1.57 5.65
C TYR A 304 12.26 -1.73 4.12
N ALA A 305 11.07 -1.90 3.60
CA ALA A 305 10.80 -1.98 2.17
C ALA A 305 9.55 -1.16 1.81
N GLY A 306 9.43 -0.77 0.55
CA GLY A 306 8.29 -0.02 0.03
C GLY A 306 7.67 -0.65 -1.22
N GLY A 307 7.92 -1.93 -1.48
CA GLY A 307 7.36 -2.64 -2.62
C GLY A 307 7.77 -4.11 -2.67
N ILE A 308 7.19 -4.86 -3.59
CA ILE A 308 7.31 -6.33 -3.70
C ILE A 308 8.78 -6.78 -3.80
N THR A 309 9.54 -6.20 -4.75
CA THR A 309 10.94 -6.59 -4.98
C THR A 309 11.83 -6.22 -3.81
N SER A 310 11.70 -5.02 -3.25
CA SER A 310 12.50 -4.59 -2.09
C SER A 310 12.20 -5.41 -0.85
N ALA A 311 10.93 -5.83 -0.64
CA ALA A 311 10.55 -6.72 0.45
C ALA A 311 11.14 -8.12 0.28
N ALA A 312 11.18 -8.65 -0.95
CA ALA A 312 11.81 -9.92 -1.25
C ALA A 312 13.33 -9.89 -1.01
N VAL A 313 14.01 -8.80 -1.43
CA VAL A 313 15.45 -8.59 -1.16
C VAL A 313 15.74 -8.53 0.34
N ASP A 314 14.91 -7.83 1.11
CA ASP A 314 15.05 -7.76 2.57
C ASP A 314 14.86 -9.14 3.21
N GLY A 315 13.89 -9.93 2.72
CA GLY A 315 13.69 -11.31 3.15
C GLY A 315 14.91 -12.22 2.90
N LEU A 316 15.56 -12.08 1.73
CA LEU A 316 16.79 -12.82 1.42
C LEU A 316 17.93 -12.45 2.37
N LYS A 317 18.15 -11.16 2.64
CA LYS A 317 19.16 -10.69 3.59
C LYS A 317 18.97 -11.26 5.00
N ILE A 318 17.69 -11.30 5.45
CA ILE A 318 17.36 -11.88 6.76
C ILE A 318 17.61 -13.39 6.77
N ALA A 319 17.21 -14.08 5.69
CA ALA A 319 17.46 -15.52 5.58
C ALA A 319 18.97 -15.85 5.61
N GLU A 320 19.80 -15.09 4.89
CA GLU A 320 21.27 -15.21 4.93
C GLU A 320 21.81 -14.97 6.35
N GLN A 321 21.31 -13.93 7.03
CA GLN A 321 21.73 -13.64 8.41
C GLN A 321 21.35 -14.75 9.40
N ILE A 322 20.13 -15.33 9.27
CA ILE A 322 19.69 -16.45 10.10
C ILE A 322 20.54 -17.70 9.85
N ALA A 323 20.93 -17.95 8.59
CA ALA A 323 21.72 -19.12 8.21
C ALA A 323 23.17 -19.06 8.65
N THR A 324 23.69 -17.85 8.95
CA THR A 324 25.09 -17.62 9.38
C THR A 324 25.24 -17.52 10.90
N ASN A 325 24.15 -17.45 11.65
CA ASN A 325 24.11 -17.45 13.12
C ASN A 325 23.74 -18.84 13.66
#